data_f7cad820e170e1755b46206a48759567
#
_entry.id   f7cad820e170e1755b46206a48759567
#
_cell.length_a   1.000
_cell.length_b   1.000
_cell.length_c   1.000
_cell.angle_alpha   90.00
_cell.angle_beta   90.00
_cell.angle_gamma   90.00
#
_symmetry.space_group_name_H-M   'P 1'
#
loop_
_entity.id
_entity.type
_entity.pdbx_description
1 polymer ?
#
loop_
_entity_poly.entity_id
_entity_poly.type
_entity_poly.pdbx_seq_one_letter_code
_entity_poly.pdbx_strand_id
1 'polypeptide(L)'
;MSLLKRFGRRFVAASAIALAACGTAPAAEPRAAGPAMWKVADEDTTVYLFGTIHLLPRGTEWRSPAFDKVAANADTLVVETVVDETNPAAAVGELFKLAVSEGLPPISQRVPPARKADLDKAIAKSGLPPQVFDKLETWAAGFILLGIQFKELGLDPGSGVEAALRKQFKEVGKKIGELETNVEQLGYFDRLSEASQRKFLEAVLDDSGSMKDQFGGMLEAWRRGDVKEIAESFNKDLGEAPELKEALLSKRNANWAKWVKGRLDQPGTVLVAVGAGHLAGDQSVLTELEQQGVKVTRVQ
;
A
#
# COMPACT_ATOMS: atom_id res chain seq x y z
N MET A 1 34.21 38.23 50.88
CA MET A 1 35.03 39.44 50.72
C MET A 1 34.75 39.91 49.27
N SER A 2 33.88 40.91 49.17
CA SER A 2 34.21 42.35 49.10
C SER A 2 34.79 42.68 47.72
N LEU A 3 34.34 43.56 46.96
CA LEU A 3 33.66 44.84 46.85
C LEU A 3 33.74 45.23 45.38
N LEU A 4 32.65 45.62 44.74
CA LEU A 4 32.19 47.02 44.56
C LEU A 4 33.09 47.98 43.74
N LYS A 5 32.52 48.51 42.70
CA LYS A 5 32.28 49.92 42.29
C LYS A 5 32.65 50.15 40.86
N ARG A 6 31.78 50.63 40.02
CA ARG A 6 31.01 51.87 39.79
C ARG A 6 31.57 52.75 38.66
N PHE A 7 30.63 53.31 37.88
CA PHE A 7 30.62 54.48 37.00
C PHE A 7 31.16 54.30 35.58
N GLY A 8 30.56 54.81 34.56
CA GLY A 8 29.44 55.72 34.33
C GLY A 8 29.26 56.04 32.86
N ARG A 9 28.06 56.32 32.49
CA ARG A 9 27.49 57.24 31.53
C ARG A 9 28.26 57.66 30.25
N ARG A 10 27.71 57.46 29.06
CA ARG A 10 26.99 58.46 28.24
C ARG A 10 26.61 57.94 26.87
N PHE A 11 25.33 58.00 26.54
CA PHE A 11 24.62 58.32 25.32
C PHE A 11 25.42 58.52 24.02
N VAL A 12 25.07 57.75 22.95
CA VAL A 12 24.66 58.29 21.65
C VAL A 12 23.61 57.37 21.04
N ALA A 13 22.45 57.90 20.73
CA ALA A 13 21.37 57.26 19.98
C ALA A 13 21.78 57.15 18.48
N ALA A 14 21.70 55.97 17.92
CA ALA A 14 21.64 55.79 16.48
C ALA A 14 20.50 54.82 16.19
N SER A 15 19.38 55.37 15.72
CA SER A 15 18.22 54.65 15.27
C SER A 15 18.58 53.88 13.99
N ALA A 16 18.79 52.56 14.10
CA ALA A 16 18.78 51.67 12.96
C ALA A 16 17.40 51.01 12.89
N ILE A 17 16.57 51.45 11.94
CA ILE A 17 15.33 50.80 11.55
C ILE A 17 15.71 49.50 10.87
N ALA A 18 15.67 48.36 11.60
CA ALA A 18 15.72 47.05 11.02
C ALA A 18 14.32 46.72 10.49
N LEU A 19 14.11 46.86 9.19
CA LEU A 19 12.99 46.23 8.51
C LEU A 19 13.15 44.71 8.68
N ALA A 20 12.47 44.14 9.65
CA ALA A 20 12.22 42.70 9.71
C ALA A 20 11.30 42.34 8.53
N ALA A 21 11.87 41.89 7.44
CA ALA A 21 11.13 41.18 6.42
C ALA A 21 10.67 39.86 7.05
N CYS A 22 9.49 39.86 7.66
CA CYS A 22 8.74 38.62 7.92
C CYS A 22 8.41 38.00 6.57
N GLY A 23 9.30 37.16 6.07
CA GLY A 23 8.98 36.20 5.02
C GLY A 23 7.94 35.26 5.61
N THR A 24 6.67 35.51 5.33
CA THR A 24 5.60 34.53 5.56
C THR A 24 5.94 33.34 4.70
N ALA A 25 6.43 32.25 5.32
CA ALA A 25 6.42 30.95 4.66
C ALA A 25 5.02 30.75 4.08
N PRO A 26 4.89 30.32 2.81
CA PRO A 26 3.58 30.06 2.25
C PRO A 26 2.87 29.09 3.20
N ALA A 27 1.69 29.50 3.71
CA ALA A 27 0.85 28.61 4.49
C ALA A 27 0.61 27.37 3.64
N ALA A 28 0.96 26.20 4.17
CA ALA A 28 0.63 24.94 3.51
C ALA A 28 -0.87 24.98 3.24
N GLU A 29 -1.25 24.84 1.98
CA GLU A 29 -2.66 24.76 1.61
C GLU A 29 -3.33 23.68 2.48
N PRO A 30 -4.55 23.94 3.00
CA PRO A 30 -5.26 22.95 3.79
C PRO A 30 -5.44 21.72 2.93
N ARG A 31 -4.75 20.62 3.28
CA ARG A 31 -4.88 19.33 2.59
C ARG A 31 -6.35 18.95 2.64
N ALA A 32 -6.93 18.67 1.48
CA ALA A 32 -8.28 18.14 1.39
C ALA A 32 -8.35 16.87 2.26
N ALA A 33 -9.36 16.80 3.14
CA ALA A 33 -9.51 15.63 4.01
C ALA A 33 -9.81 14.39 3.18
N GLY A 34 -8.98 13.35 3.31
CA GLY A 34 -9.13 12.09 2.60
C GLY A 34 -7.80 11.39 2.28
N PRO A 35 -7.86 10.16 1.76
CA PRO A 35 -6.69 9.41 1.36
C PRO A 35 -5.85 10.13 0.31
N ALA A 36 -4.55 9.95 0.34
CA ALA A 36 -3.61 10.70 -0.48
C ALA A 36 -3.76 10.39 -1.97
N MET A 37 -3.69 11.43 -2.80
CA MET A 37 -3.78 11.35 -4.25
C MET A 37 -2.77 12.30 -4.90
N TRP A 38 -2.16 11.85 -6.00
CA TRP A 38 -1.19 12.62 -6.78
C TRP A 38 -1.59 12.69 -8.23
N LYS A 39 -0.98 13.64 -8.94
CA LYS A 39 -1.14 13.86 -10.37
C LYS A 39 0.22 13.91 -11.04
N VAL A 40 0.31 13.21 -12.17
CA VAL A 40 1.34 13.33 -13.20
C VAL A 40 0.64 13.77 -14.47
N ALA A 41 1.16 14.77 -15.17
CA ALA A 41 0.50 15.25 -16.38
C ALA A 41 1.50 15.91 -17.33
N ASP A 42 1.17 15.89 -18.61
CA ASP A 42 1.75 16.68 -19.69
C ASP A 42 0.68 17.56 -20.38
N GLU A 43 0.83 17.86 -21.66
CA GLU A 43 -0.05 18.79 -22.39
C GLU A 43 -1.47 18.23 -22.60
N ASP A 44 -1.61 16.92 -22.87
CA ASP A 44 -2.87 16.29 -23.24
C ASP A 44 -3.23 15.04 -22.42
N THR A 45 -2.36 14.65 -21.48
CA THR A 45 -2.53 13.47 -20.64
C THR A 45 -2.49 13.81 -19.14
N THR A 46 -3.35 13.17 -18.38
CA THR A 46 -3.33 13.24 -16.92
C THR A 46 -3.46 11.84 -16.32
N VAL A 47 -2.50 11.47 -15.46
CA VAL A 47 -2.54 10.24 -14.66
C VAL A 47 -2.68 10.63 -13.19
N TYR A 48 -3.77 10.22 -12.58
CA TYR A 48 -3.96 10.32 -11.13
C TYR A 48 -3.51 9.02 -10.46
N LEU A 49 -2.73 9.11 -9.39
CA LEU A 49 -2.27 8.00 -8.58
C LEU A 49 -2.97 8.08 -7.22
N PHE A 50 -3.73 7.07 -6.87
CA PHE A 50 -4.52 7.01 -5.65
C PHE A 50 -4.15 5.79 -4.81
N GLY A 51 -3.75 6.02 -3.55
CA GLY A 51 -3.42 4.95 -2.61
C GLY A 51 -4.68 4.30 -2.05
N THR A 52 -4.77 2.98 -2.13
CA THR A 52 -5.94 2.20 -1.74
C THR A 52 -5.67 1.27 -0.55
N ILE A 53 -6.74 0.75 0.03
CA ILE A 53 -6.73 -0.41 0.94
C ILE A 53 -7.67 -1.47 0.35
N HIS A 54 -7.10 -2.68 0.11
CA HIS A 54 -7.77 -3.78 -0.57
C HIS A 54 -8.93 -4.39 0.24
N LEU A 55 -8.86 -4.30 1.56
CA LEU A 55 -9.80 -4.91 2.49
C LEU A 55 -10.23 -3.86 3.52
N LEU A 56 -11.50 -3.53 3.55
CA LEU A 56 -12.04 -2.54 4.47
C LEU A 56 -13.18 -3.13 5.32
N PRO A 57 -13.37 -2.63 6.54
CA PRO A 57 -14.61 -2.86 7.26
C PRO A 57 -15.79 -2.32 6.44
N ARG A 58 -16.92 -3.03 6.48
CA ARG A 58 -18.13 -2.59 5.76
C ARG A 58 -18.57 -1.20 6.23
N GLY A 59 -18.93 -0.34 5.27
CA GLY A 59 -19.38 1.01 5.56
C GLY A 59 -18.25 2.00 5.86
N THR A 60 -16.98 1.65 5.62
CA THR A 60 -15.87 2.61 5.75
C THR A 60 -16.03 3.74 4.75
N GLU A 61 -16.17 4.95 5.24
CA GLU A 61 -16.20 6.16 4.43
C GLU A 61 -14.77 6.63 4.15
N TRP A 62 -14.43 6.77 2.87
CA TRP A 62 -13.10 7.18 2.42
C TRP A 62 -13.11 8.17 1.26
N ARG A 63 -14.27 8.33 0.61
CA ARG A 63 -14.39 9.22 -0.55
C ARG A 63 -14.37 10.68 -0.12
N SER A 64 -13.77 11.50 -0.96
CA SER A 64 -13.78 12.95 -0.84
C SER A 64 -14.37 13.58 -2.09
N PRO A 65 -14.90 14.81 -2.04
CA PRO A 65 -15.35 15.53 -3.24
C PRO A 65 -14.26 15.69 -4.31
N ALA A 66 -13.01 15.85 -3.91
CA ALA A 66 -11.87 15.94 -4.82
C ALA A 66 -11.63 14.61 -5.54
N PHE A 67 -11.64 13.49 -4.80
CA PHE A 67 -11.54 12.16 -5.36
C PHE A 67 -12.73 11.86 -6.30
N ASP A 68 -13.96 12.17 -5.89
CA ASP A 68 -15.15 11.90 -6.69
C ASP A 68 -15.12 12.63 -8.02
N LYS A 69 -14.64 13.87 -8.05
CA LYS A 69 -14.43 14.64 -9.27
C LYS A 69 -13.41 13.96 -10.19
N VAL A 70 -12.30 13.45 -9.65
CA VAL A 70 -11.30 12.72 -10.45
C VAL A 70 -11.88 11.43 -11.00
N ALA A 71 -12.50 10.60 -10.17
CA ALA A 71 -13.09 9.32 -10.60
C ALA A 71 -14.19 9.50 -11.65
N ALA A 72 -14.99 10.57 -11.54
CA ALA A 72 -16.03 10.89 -12.53
C ALA A 72 -15.44 11.31 -13.89
N ASN A 73 -14.30 12.03 -13.90
CA ASN A 73 -13.68 12.55 -15.12
C ASN A 73 -12.65 11.61 -15.76
N ALA A 74 -12.13 10.62 -15.04
CA ALA A 74 -11.20 9.66 -15.60
C ALA A 74 -11.87 8.82 -16.70
N ASP A 75 -11.17 8.65 -17.82
CA ASP A 75 -11.62 7.83 -18.96
C ASP A 75 -11.41 6.34 -18.70
N THR A 76 -10.36 6.04 -17.94
CA THR A 76 -9.92 4.68 -17.64
C THR A 76 -9.54 4.55 -16.16
N LEU A 77 -9.95 3.47 -15.53
CA LEU A 77 -9.41 3.00 -14.27
C LEU A 77 -8.30 1.98 -14.55
N VAL A 78 -7.18 2.08 -13.85
CA VAL A 78 -6.14 1.05 -13.83
C VAL A 78 -5.91 0.63 -12.39
N VAL A 79 -6.00 -0.65 -12.13
CA VAL A 79 -5.75 -1.27 -10.82
C VAL A 79 -4.50 -2.15 -10.86
N GLU A 80 -4.09 -2.72 -9.74
CA GLU A 80 -2.95 -3.63 -9.73
C GLU A 80 -3.22 -4.84 -10.62
N THR A 81 -4.33 -5.56 -10.35
CA THR A 81 -4.77 -6.72 -11.12
C THR A 81 -6.28 -6.71 -11.32
N VAL A 82 -6.73 -7.32 -12.40
CA VAL A 82 -8.15 -7.56 -12.68
C VAL A 82 -8.42 -9.07 -12.59
N VAL A 83 -9.23 -9.48 -11.63
CA VAL A 83 -9.71 -10.86 -11.59
C VAL A 83 -10.81 -11.02 -12.63
N ASP A 84 -10.67 -12.00 -13.51
CA ASP A 84 -11.73 -12.36 -14.46
C ASP A 84 -12.92 -13.00 -13.72
N GLU A 85 -13.89 -12.17 -13.40
CA GLU A 85 -15.14 -12.60 -12.74
C GLU A 85 -16.04 -13.43 -13.68
N THR A 86 -15.77 -13.43 -15.00
CA THR A 86 -16.57 -14.17 -15.97
C THR A 86 -16.17 -15.65 -16.06
N ASN A 87 -14.93 -15.96 -15.66
CA ASN A 87 -14.40 -17.32 -15.62
C ASN A 87 -13.66 -17.63 -14.30
N PRO A 88 -14.36 -17.68 -13.16
CA PRO A 88 -13.74 -17.92 -11.87
C PRO A 88 -13.03 -19.28 -11.78
N ALA A 89 -13.48 -20.30 -12.53
CA ALA A 89 -12.83 -21.61 -12.55
C ALA A 89 -11.43 -21.55 -13.16
N ALA A 90 -11.21 -20.76 -14.22
CA ALA A 90 -9.91 -20.56 -14.80
C ALA A 90 -8.96 -19.83 -13.84
N ALA A 91 -9.43 -18.75 -13.19
CA ALA A 91 -8.65 -18.01 -12.20
C ALA A 91 -8.22 -18.91 -11.02
N VAL A 92 -9.13 -19.76 -10.52
CA VAL A 92 -8.82 -20.76 -9.50
C VAL A 92 -7.81 -21.79 -10.02
N GLY A 93 -7.96 -22.24 -11.26
CA GLY A 93 -7.03 -23.20 -11.88
C GLY A 93 -5.60 -22.67 -12.01
N GLU A 94 -5.43 -21.40 -12.39
CA GLU A 94 -4.11 -20.75 -12.45
C GLU A 94 -3.50 -20.58 -11.04
N LEU A 95 -4.32 -20.19 -10.06
CA LEU A 95 -3.88 -20.13 -8.66
C LEU A 95 -3.40 -21.52 -8.18
N PHE A 96 -4.14 -22.58 -8.46
CA PHE A 96 -3.76 -23.93 -8.03
C PHE A 96 -2.45 -24.39 -8.64
N LYS A 97 -2.13 -24.03 -9.88
CA LYS A 97 -0.84 -24.37 -10.52
C LYS A 97 0.35 -23.79 -9.78
N LEU A 98 0.21 -22.58 -9.20
CA LEU A 98 1.25 -21.91 -8.43
C LEU A 98 1.24 -22.34 -6.96
N ALA A 99 0.07 -22.61 -6.41
CA ALA A 99 -0.13 -22.82 -4.98
C ALA A 99 0.15 -24.25 -4.50
N VAL A 100 0.28 -25.24 -5.40
CA VAL A 100 0.47 -26.65 -5.04
C VAL A 100 1.84 -27.11 -5.45
N SER A 101 2.58 -27.71 -4.52
CA SER A 101 3.91 -28.26 -4.73
C SER A 101 4.03 -29.65 -4.12
N GLU A 102 4.88 -30.47 -4.74
CA GLU A 102 5.28 -31.76 -4.21
C GLU A 102 6.69 -31.68 -3.59
N GLY A 103 6.92 -32.50 -2.56
CA GLY A 103 8.25 -32.63 -1.96
C GLY A 103 8.59 -31.66 -0.85
N LEU A 104 7.70 -30.70 -0.52
CA LEU A 104 7.88 -29.87 0.67
C LEU A 104 7.65 -30.69 1.95
N PRO A 105 8.36 -30.36 3.06
CA PRO A 105 8.08 -31.01 4.34
C PRO A 105 6.66 -30.67 4.83
N PRO A 106 6.07 -31.46 5.73
CA PRO A 106 4.78 -31.14 6.35
C PRO A 106 4.77 -29.70 6.88
N ILE A 107 3.61 -29.02 6.78
CA ILE A 107 3.48 -27.60 7.16
C ILE A 107 3.98 -27.34 8.60
N SER A 108 3.77 -28.29 9.51
CA SER A 108 4.25 -28.22 10.89
C SER A 108 5.78 -28.20 11.05
N GLN A 109 6.53 -28.52 10.01
CA GLN A 109 8.01 -28.45 9.94
C GLN A 109 8.49 -27.18 9.22
N ARG A 110 7.58 -26.36 8.71
CA ARG A 110 7.91 -25.11 8.01
C ARG A 110 7.89 -23.88 8.93
N VAL A 111 7.58 -24.07 10.19
CA VAL A 111 7.65 -23.05 11.24
C VAL A 111 8.58 -23.51 12.37
N PRO A 112 9.18 -22.58 13.14
CA PRO A 112 9.95 -22.93 14.33
C PRO A 112 9.11 -23.74 15.33
N PRO A 113 9.73 -24.62 16.14
CA PRO A 113 9.01 -25.42 17.14
C PRO A 113 8.14 -24.58 18.10
N ALA A 114 8.60 -23.38 18.43
CA ALA A 114 7.86 -22.45 19.31
C ALA A 114 6.54 -21.93 18.67
N ARG A 115 6.41 -21.94 17.34
CA ARG A 115 5.25 -21.43 16.61
C ARG A 115 4.25 -22.54 16.20
N LYS A 116 4.54 -23.81 16.51
CA LYS A 116 3.66 -24.92 16.11
C LYS A 116 2.27 -24.82 16.70
N ALA A 117 2.14 -24.44 17.96
CA ALA A 117 0.84 -24.29 18.61
C ALA A 117 -0.01 -23.18 17.95
N ASP A 118 0.63 -22.08 17.52
CA ASP A 118 -0.04 -20.99 16.82
C ASP A 118 -0.50 -21.45 15.43
N LEU A 119 0.36 -22.19 14.71
CA LEU A 119 0.02 -22.79 13.42
C LEU A 119 -1.16 -23.75 13.53
N ASP A 120 -1.13 -24.68 14.50
CA ASP A 120 -2.21 -25.64 14.70
C ASP A 120 -3.54 -24.93 15.00
N LYS A 121 -3.51 -23.88 15.82
CA LYS A 121 -4.67 -23.03 16.11
C LYS A 121 -5.18 -22.31 14.84
N ALA A 122 -4.28 -21.75 14.03
CA ALA A 122 -4.66 -21.08 12.79
C ALA A 122 -5.26 -22.04 11.77
N ILE A 123 -4.68 -23.24 11.60
CA ILE A 123 -5.21 -24.30 10.75
C ILE A 123 -6.59 -24.76 11.23
N ALA A 124 -6.77 -24.97 12.54
CA ALA A 124 -8.07 -25.35 13.10
C ALA A 124 -9.16 -24.32 12.79
N LYS A 125 -8.85 -23.02 12.86
CA LYS A 125 -9.76 -21.94 12.48
C LYS A 125 -10.15 -21.94 11.01
N SER A 126 -9.29 -22.47 10.14
CA SER A 126 -9.59 -22.56 8.71
C SER A 126 -10.72 -23.56 8.39
N GLY A 127 -10.96 -24.51 9.27
CA GLY A 127 -11.86 -25.64 9.02
C GLY A 127 -11.34 -26.64 8.00
N LEU A 128 -10.12 -26.46 7.47
CA LEU A 128 -9.49 -27.37 6.52
C LEU A 128 -8.62 -28.41 7.25
N PRO A 129 -8.54 -29.65 6.74
CA PRO A 129 -7.64 -30.66 7.28
C PRO A 129 -6.17 -30.20 7.15
N PRO A 130 -5.28 -30.47 8.15
CA PRO A 130 -3.85 -30.11 8.07
C PRO A 130 -3.16 -30.66 6.83
N GLN A 131 -3.57 -31.82 6.33
CA GLN A 131 -3.03 -32.46 5.12
C GLN A 131 -3.22 -31.64 3.85
N VAL A 132 -4.18 -30.72 3.81
CA VAL A 132 -4.36 -29.77 2.71
C VAL A 132 -3.16 -28.81 2.68
N PHE A 133 -2.77 -28.31 3.84
CA PHE A 133 -1.63 -27.39 3.97
C PHE A 133 -0.28 -28.03 3.66
N ASP A 134 -0.14 -29.33 3.87
CA ASP A 134 1.08 -30.07 3.53
C ASP A 134 1.37 -30.09 2.01
N LYS A 135 0.31 -29.97 1.19
CA LYS A 135 0.40 -29.98 -0.28
C LYS A 135 0.54 -28.58 -0.88
N LEU A 136 0.39 -27.54 -0.09
CA LEU A 136 0.50 -26.16 -0.56
C LEU A 136 1.93 -25.67 -0.48
N GLU A 137 2.29 -24.78 -1.41
CA GLU A 137 3.43 -23.89 -1.24
C GLU A 137 3.32 -23.14 0.08
N THR A 138 4.45 -22.82 0.70
CA THR A 138 4.46 -22.20 2.03
C THR A 138 3.78 -20.81 1.99
N TRP A 139 4.00 -20.04 0.91
CA TRP A 139 3.32 -18.76 0.72
C TRP A 139 1.80 -18.91 0.58
N ALA A 140 1.34 -19.94 -0.13
CA ALA A 140 -0.08 -20.17 -0.35
C ALA A 140 -0.81 -20.57 0.94
N ALA A 141 -0.16 -21.38 1.78
CA ALA A 141 -0.62 -21.69 3.13
C ALA A 141 -0.75 -20.41 3.97
N GLY A 142 0.26 -19.53 3.93
CA GLY A 142 0.22 -18.23 4.59
C GLY A 142 -0.94 -17.35 4.13
N PHE A 143 -1.20 -17.27 2.83
CA PHE A 143 -2.34 -16.50 2.28
C PHE A 143 -3.70 -17.01 2.77
N ILE A 144 -3.91 -18.32 2.80
CA ILE A 144 -5.17 -18.89 3.31
C ILE A 144 -5.38 -18.51 4.78
N LEU A 145 -4.34 -18.65 5.60
CA LEU A 145 -4.41 -18.33 7.03
C LEU A 145 -4.61 -16.83 7.26
N LEU A 146 -3.92 -15.98 6.51
CA LEU A 146 -4.10 -14.52 6.55
C LEU A 146 -5.52 -14.10 6.16
N GLY A 147 -6.10 -14.72 5.13
CA GLY A 147 -7.47 -14.46 4.71
C GLY A 147 -8.50 -14.78 5.79
N ILE A 148 -8.25 -15.82 6.61
CA ILE A 148 -9.09 -16.16 7.75
C ILE A 148 -9.00 -15.11 8.84
N GLN A 149 -7.79 -14.64 9.15
CA GLN A 149 -7.59 -13.57 10.13
C GLN A 149 -8.28 -12.27 9.70
N PHE A 150 -8.16 -11.88 8.43
CA PHE A 150 -8.86 -10.71 7.90
C PHE A 150 -10.37 -10.84 8.05
N LYS A 151 -10.93 -12.02 7.78
CA LYS A 151 -12.35 -12.30 8.00
C LYS A 151 -12.75 -12.16 9.48
N GLU A 152 -11.92 -12.66 10.42
CA GLU A 152 -12.14 -12.50 11.86
C GLU A 152 -12.11 -11.03 12.31
N LEU A 153 -11.30 -10.20 11.65
CA LEU A 153 -11.24 -8.76 11.87
C LEU A 153 -12.42 -8.01 11.21
N GLY A 154 -13.31 -8.71 10.52
CA GLY A 154 -14.44 -8.09 9.81
C GLY A 154 -14.04 -7.35 8.53
N LEU A 155 -12.86 -7.63 8.00
CA LEU A 155 -12.39 -7.07 6.73
C LEU A 155 -13.01 -7.85 5.57
N ASP A 156 -13.54 -7.10 4.61
CA ASP A 156 -14.27 -7.65 3.47
C ASP A 156 -13.62 -7.21 2.15
N PRO A 157 -13.14 -8.14 1.31
CA PRO A 157 -12.60 -7.81 -0.02
C PRO A 157 -13.60 -7.05 -0.91
N GLY A 158 -14.90 -7.35 -0.76
CA GLY A 158 -15.96 -6.64 -1.48
C GLY A 158 -16.15 -5.19 -1.04
N SER A 159 -15.62 -4.80 0.12
CA SER A 159 -15.63 -3.43 0.65
C SER A 159 -14.33 -2.66 0.39
N GLY A 160 -13.33 -3.30 -0.23
CA GLY A 160 -12.07 -2.64 -0.63
C GLY A 160 -12.28 -1.55 -1.66
N VAL A 161 -11.32 -0.62 -1.70
CA VAL A 161 -11.39 0.55 -2.61
C VAL A 161 -11.46 0.12 -4.07
N GLU A 162 -10.61 -0.82 -4.48
CA GLU A 162 -10.57 -1.31 -5.87
C GLU A 162 -11.88 -1.98 -6.28
N ALA A 163 -12.51 -2.74 -5.38
CA ALA A 163 -13.81 -3.37 -5.64
C ALA A 163 -14.89 -2.30 -5.90
N ALA A 164 -14.91 -1.24 -5.07
CA ALA A 164 -15.84 -0.12 -5.24
C ALA A 164 -15.59 0.64 -6.55
N LEU A 165 -14.33 0.88 -6.91
CA LEU A 165 -13.95 1.58 -8.15
C LEU A 165 -14.26 0.75 -9.39
N ARG A 166 -13.91 -0.53 -9.41
CA ARG A 166 -14.25 -1.42 -10.54
C ARG A 166 -15.75 -1.47 -10.78
N LYS A 167 -16.54 -1.59 -9.70
CA LYS A 167 -17.99 -1.54 -9.79
C LYS A 167 -18.46 -0.24 -10.43
N GLN A 168 -18.01 0.92 -9.94
CA GLN A 168 -18.38 2.24 -10.47
C GLN A 168 -18.04 2.38 -11.95
N PHE A 169 -16.82 2.03 -12.36
CA PHE A 169 -16.37 2.18 -13.75
C PHE A 169 -17.12 1.23 -14.70
N LYS A 170 -17.40 -0.01 -14.25
CA LYS A 170 -18.19 -0.99 -14.99
C LYS A 170 -19.64 -0.51 -15.22
N GLU A 171 -20.27 0.06 -14.19
CA GLU A 171 -21.65 0.57 -14.26
C GLU A 171 -21.81 1.71 -15.27
N VAL A 172 -20.78 2.53 -15.46
CA VAL A 172 -20.79 3.63 -16.44
C VAL A 172 -20.11 3.28 -17.78
N GLY A 173 -19.76 2.01 -18.00
CA GLY A 173 -19.16 1.51 -19.24
C GLY A 173 -17.75 2.03 -19.54
N LYS A 174 -17.01 2.51 -18.54
CA LYS A 174 -15.62 2.95 -18.70
C LYS A 174 -14.64 1.78 -18.69
N LYS A 175 -13.49 1.99 -19.33
CA LYS A 175 -12.43 0.97 -19.40
C LYS A 175 -11.80 0.70 -18.03
N ILE A 176 -11.48 -0.56 -17.79
CA ILE A 176 -10.71 -1.00 -16.63
C ILE A 176 -9.49 -1.77 -17.16
N GLY A 177 -8.30 -1.40 -16.73
CA GLY A 177 -7.04 -2.05 -17.05
C GLY A 177 -6.29 -2.46 -15.77
N GLU A 178 -5.16 -3.12 -15.96
CA GLU A 178 -4.31 -3.60 -14.88
C GLU A 178 -2.84 -3.29 -15.15
N LEU A 179 -2.04 -3.21 -14.09
CA LEU A 179 -0.59 -2.99 -14.16
C LEU A 179 0.18 -4.30 -14.29
N GLU A 180 -0.38 -5.38 -13.75
CA GLU A 180 0.17 -6.73 -13.76
C GLU A 180 -0.97 -7.75 -13.73
N THR A 181 -0.73 -8.93 -14.28
CA THR A 181 -1.69 -10.04 -14.22
C THR A 181 -1.71 -10.69 -12.84
N ASN A 182 -2.79 -11.41 -12.50
CA ASN A 182 -2.86 -12.18 -11.26
C ASN A 182 -1.73 -13.22 -11.15
N VAL A 183 -1.36 -13.85 -12.27
CA VAL A 183 -0.26 -14.84 -12.31
C VAL A 183 1.08 -14.17 -12.00
N GLU A 184 1.32 -12.97 -12.54
CA GLU A 184 2.52 -12.19 -12.22
C GLU A 184 2.56 -11.81 -10.75
N GLN A 185 1.44 -11.30 -10.21
CA GLN A 185 1.34 -10.88 -8.81
C GLN A 185 1.57 -12.05 -7.84
N LEU A 186 0.90 -13.17 -8.04
CA LEU A 186 1.10 -14.38 -7.22
C LEU A 186 2.50 -14.97 -7.43
N GLY A 187 3.04 -14.87 -8.64
CA GLY A 187 4.40 -15.29 -8.95
C GLY A 187 5.49 -14.52 -8.19
N TYR A 188 5.22 -13.34 -7.64
CA TYR A 188 6.18 -12.66 -6.75
C TYR A 188 6.35 -13.42 -5.44
N PHE A 189 5.29 -14.03 -4.91
CA PHE A 189 5.35 -14.86 -3.72
C PHE A 189 5.93 -16.25 -4.02
N ASP A 190 5.53 -16.84 -5.14
CA ASP A 190 5.97 -18.16 -5.59
C ASP A 190 7.50 -18.22 -5.82
N ARG A 191 8.08 -17.16 -6.35
CA ARG A 191 9.52 -17.06 -6.62
C ARG A 191 10.37 -16.67 -5.40
N LEU A 192 9.77 -16.39 -4.24
CA LEU A 192 10.53 -16.20 -3.01
C LEU A 192 11.26 -17.47 -2.60
N SER A 193 12.42 -17.31 -2.00
CA SER A 193 13.09 -18.45 -1.36
C SER A 193 12.17 -19.08 -0.30
N GLU A 194 12.24 -20.39 -0.12
CA GLU A 194 11.46 -21.06 0.92
C GLU A 194 11.71 -20.44 2.32
N ALA A 195 12.91 -19.93 2.58
CA ALA A 195 13.21 -19.22 3.82
C ALA A 195 12.37 -17.94 3.97
N SER A 196 12.17 -17.18 2.90
CA SER A 196 11.35 -15.96 2.90
C SER A 196 9.86 -16.29 2.96
N GLN A 197 9.41 -17.35 2.29
CA GLN A 197 8.03 -17.84 2.40
C GLN A 197 7.71 -18.29 3.83
N ARG A 198 8.64 -18.94 4.52
CA ARG A 198 8.48 -19.31 5.94
C ARG A 198 8.41 -18.11 6.86
N LYS A 199 9.22 -17.08 6.64
CA LYS A 199 9.11 -15.82 7.38
C LYS A 199 7.76 -15.16 7.18
N PHE A 200 7.23 -15.17 5.96
CA PHE A 200 5.88 -14.69 5.69
C PHE A 200 4.83 -15.52 6.47
N LEU A 201 4.92 -16.85 6.43
CA LEU A 201 4.03 -17.72 7.20
C LEU A 201 4.11 -17.42 8.70
N GLU A 202 5.33 -17.25 9.25
CA GLU A 202 5.53 -16.92 10.66
C GLU A 202 4.87 -15.59 11.04
N ALA A 203 5.04 -14.56 10.21
CA ALA A 203 4.41 -13.25 10.43
C ALA A 203 2.87 -13.34 10.43
N VAL A 204 2.30 -14.19 9.59
CA VAL A 204 0.84 -14.46 9.58
C VAL A 204 0.36 -15.11 10.88
N LEU A 205 1.24 -15.79 11.64
CA LEU A 205 0.85 -16.44 12.91
C LEU A 205 0.90 -15.49 14.12
N ASP A 206 1.23 -14.22 13.92
CA ASP A 206 1.22 -13.25 15.01
C ASP A 206 -0.18 -13.01 15.56
N ASP A 207 -0.25 -12.53 16.80
CA ASP A 207 -1.52 -12.38 17.51
C ASP A 207 -2.49 -11.45 16.79
N SER A 208 -3.72 -11.92 16.60
CA SER A 208 -4.79 -11.15 15.96
C SER A 208 -5.13 -9.83 16.66
N GLY A 209 -4.84 -9.70 17.96
CA GLY A 209 -4.99 -8.45 18.71
C GLY A 209 -4.02 -7.38 18.19
N SER A 210 -2.75 -7.75 18.06
CA SER A 210 -1.70 -6.87 17.49
C SER A 210 -2.03 -6.46 16.04
N MET A 211 -2.50 -7.40 15.23
CA MET A 211 -2.90 -7.14 13.83
C MET A 211 -4.08 -6.16 13.77
N LYS A 212 -5.06 -6.26 14.65
CA LYS A 212 -6.19 -5.33 14.71
C LYS A 212 -5.75 -3.90 14.99
N ASP A 213 -4.86 -3.72 15.96
CA ASP A 213 -4.37 -2.41 16.35
C ASP A 213 -3.49 -1.79 15.25
N GLN A 214 -2.61 -2.58 14.64
CA GLN A 214 -1.77 -2.16 13.52
C GLN A 214 -2.63 -1.77 12.31
N PHE A 215 -3.60 -2.61 11.93
CA PHE A 215 -4.53 -2.30 10.84
C PHE A 215 -5.35 -1.04 11.14
N GLY A 216 -5.82 -0.87 12.36
CA GLY A 216 -6.56 0.31 12.79
C GLY A 216 -5.74 1.59 12.66
N GLY A 217 -4.49 1.58 13.11
CA GLY A 217 -3.56 2.70 12.96
C GLY A 217 -3.28 3.04 11.49
N MET A 218 -2.98 2.02 10.67
CA MET A 218 -2.78 2.19 9.23
C MET A 218 -4.03 2.74 8.53
N LEU A 219 -5.23 2.25 8.86
CA LEU A 219 -6.48 2.75 8.29
C LEU A 219 -6.73 4.22 8.61
N GLU A 220 -6.48 4.65 9.84
CA GLU A 220 -6.60 6.04 10.23
C GLU A 220 -5.54 6.93 9.56
N ALA A 221 -4.29 6.48 9.46
CA ALA A 221 -3.25 7.18 8.72
C ALA A 221 -3.65 7.36 7.24
N TRP A 222 -4.15 6.30 6.62
CA TRP A 222 -4.63 6.33 5.24
C TRP A 222 -5.79 7.30 5.06
N ARG A 223 -6.80 7.29 5.93
CA ARG A 223 -7.94 8.20 5.87
C ARG A 223 -7.55 9.67 5.98
N ARG A 224 -6.48 9.96 6.72
CA ARG A 224 -5.92 11.32 6.84
C ARG A 224 -4.95 11.68 5.72
N GLY A 225 -4.62 10.74 4.84
CA GLY A 225 -3.58 10.90 3.83
C GLY A 225 -2.18 11.06 4.41
N ASP A 226 -1.91 10.46 5.57
CA ASP A 226 -0.61 10.48 6.23
C ASP A 226 0.32 9.43 5.63
N VAL A 227 0.96 9.82 4.54
CA VAL A 227 1.87 8.94 3.76
C VAL A 227 3.10 8.53 4.56
N LYS A 228 3.54 9.39 5.49
CA LYS A 228 4.70 9.10 6.33
C LYS A 228 4.41 7.95 7.29
N GLU A 229 3.29 8.00 8.00
CA GLU A 229 2.88 6.94 8.92
C GLU A 229 2.63 5.63 8.17
N ILE A 230 2.06 5.68 6.95
CA ILE A 230 1.92 4.51 6.08
C ILE A 230 3.30 3.91 5.75
N ALA A 231 4.26 4.74 5.32
CA ALA A 231 5.62 4.28 5.00
C ALA A 231 6.33 3.65 6.22
N GLU A 232 6.18 4.24 7.39
CA GLU A 232 6.75 3.73 8.64
C GLU A 232 6.16 2.36 9.01
N SER A 233 4.85 2.16 8.86
CA SER A 233 4.17 0.87 9.07
C SER A 233 4.74 -0.20 8.14
N PHE A 234 4.75 0.04 6.83
CA PHE A 234 5.29 -0.91 5.85
C PHE A 234 6.78 -1.20 6.04
N ASN A 235 7.58 -0.19 6.39
CA ASN A 235 9.01 -0.38 6.66
C ASN A 235 9.27 -1.23 7.91
N LYS A 236 8.42 -1.11 8.93
CA LYS A 236 8.49 -1.95 10.12
C LYS A 236 8.17 -3.41 9.78
N ASP A 237 7.10 -3.65 9.03
CA ASP A 237 6.62 -4.99 8.71
C ASP A 237 7.54 -5.74 7.73
N LEU A 238 8.10 -5.02 6.75
CA LEU A 238 8.96 -5.61 5.70
C LEU A 238 10.46 -5.43 5.94
N GLY A 239 10.86 -4.62 6.94
CA GLY A 239 12.27 -4.30 7.19
C GLY A 239 13.14 -5.51 7.53
N GLU A 240 12.56 -6.52 8.15
CA GLU A 240 13.24 -7.77 8.51
C GLU A 240 13.21 -8.83 7.39
N ALA A 241 12.53 -8.54 6.27
CA ALA A 241 12.36 -9.44 5.14
C ALA A 241 12.72 -8.74 3.80
N PRO A 242 14.00 -8.45 3.52
CA PRO A 242 14.42 -7.67 2.36
C PRO A 242 14.01 -8.28 1.02
N GLU A 243 14.00 -9.62 0.89
CA GLU A 243 13.54 -10.31 -0.31
C GLU A 243 12.04 -10.08 -0.56
N LEU A 244 11.23 -10.12 0.50
CA LEU A 244 9.80 -9.78 0.43
C LEU A 244 9.61 -8.32 0.01
N LYS A 245 10.35 -7.38 0.62
CA LYS A 245 10.28 -5.96 0.27
C LYS A 245 10.64 -5.71 -1.19
N GLU A 246 11.72 -6.34 -1.67
CA GLU A 246 12.15 -6.23 -3.05
C GLU A 246 11.10 -6.79 -4.02
N ALA A 247 10.56 -7.98 -3.74
CA ALA A 247 9.58 -8.63 -4.61
C ALA A 247 8.21 -7.92 -4.61
N LEU A 248 7.73 -7.51 -3.44
CA LEU A 248 6.36 -7.01 -3.28
C LEU A 248 6.23 -5.49 -3.47
N LEU A 249 7.33 -4.73 -3.31
CA LEU A 249 7.31 -3.28 -3.47
C LEU A 249 8.29 -2.81 -4.55
N SER A 250 9.61 -2.94 -4.35
CA SER A 250 10.59 -2.20 -5.13
C SER A 250 10.54 -2.52 -6.61
N LYS A 251 10.53 -3.81 -7.00
CA LYS A 251 10.43 -4.24 -8.41
C LYS A 251 9.12 -3.82 -9.06
N ARG A 252 8.02 -3.97 -8.34
CA ARG A 252 6.70 -3.60 -8.83
C ARG A 252 6.61 -2.08 -9.02
N ASN A 253 7.06 -1.30 -8.05
CA ASN A 253 7.08 0.16 -8.10
C ASN A 253 7.89 0.67 -9.29
N ALA A 254 9.08 0.11 -9.54
CA ALA A 254 9.90 0.47 -10.69
C ALA A 254 9.21 0.14 -12.03
N ASN A 255 8.52 -1.00 -12.13
CA ASN A 255 7.77 -1.38 -13.33
C ASN A 255 6.55 -0.46 -13.53
N TRP A 256 5.82 -0.16 -12.48
CA TRP A 256 4.64 0.70 -12.54
C TRP A 256 5.01 2.16 -12.85
N ALA A 257 6.13 2.66 -12.32
CA ALA A 257 6.65 3.97 -12.69
C ALA A 257 6.96 4.06 -14.20
N LYS A 258 7.58 3.02 -14.78
CA LYS A 258 7.79 2.94 -16.23
C LYS A 258 6.47 2.94 -17.00
N TRP A 259 5.48 2.19 -16.52
CA TRP A 259 4.15 2.15 -17.12
C TRP A 259 3.48 3.54 -17.08
N VAL A 260 3.49 4.21 -15.92
CA VAL A 260 2.93 5.57 -15.76
C VAL A 260 3.62 6.56 -16.69
N LYS A 261 4.97 6.52 -16.79
CA LYS A 261 5.71 7.36 -17.70
C LYS A 261 5.34 7.12 -19.16
N GLY A 262 5.29 5.87 -19.59
CA GLY A 262 4.87 5.52 -20.96
C GLY A 262 3.39 5.82 -21.24
N ARG A 263 2.55 5.90 -20.20
CA ARG A 263 1.14 6.26 -20.35
C ARG A 263 0.96 7.74 -20.76
N LEU A 264 1.92 8.60 -20.47
CA LEU A 264 1.90 10.00 -20.90
C LEU A 264 1.96 10.16 -22.44
N ASP A 265 2.45 9.17 -23.17
CA ASP A 265 2.48 9.19 -24.64
C ASP A 265 1.09 9.00 -25.28
N GLN A 266 0.02 8.90 -24.50
CA GLN A 266 -1.35 8.65 -24.98
C GLN A 266 -2.32 9.64 -24.35
N PRO A 267 -3.03 10.47 -25.14
CA PRO A 267 -3.99 11.45 -24.62
C PRO A 267 -5.07 10.85 -23.71
N GLY A 268 -5.52 11.65 -22.73
CA GLY A 268 -6.66 11.32 -21.88
C GLY A 268 -6.35 11.27 -20.40
N THR A 269 -7.36 10.94 -19.60
CA THR A 269 -7.30 10.94 -18.14
C THR A 269 -7.41 9.53 -17.57
N VAL A 270 -6.45 9.12 -16.76
CA VAL A 270 -6.40 7.80 -16.12
C VAL A 270 -6.38 7.94 -14.60
N LEU A 271 -7.17 7.13 -13.92
CA LEU A 271 -7.09 6.91 -12.49
C LEU A 271 -6.36 5.58 -12.22
N VAL A 272 -5.16 5.65 -11.68
CA VAL A 272 -4.39 4.48 -11.22
C VAL A 272 -4.64 4.31 -9.73
N ALA A 273 -5.21 3.17 -9.34
CA ALA A 273 -5.58 2.83 -7.98
C ALA A 273 -4.76 1.62 -7.52
N VAL A 274 -3.81 1.84 -6.62
CA VAL A 274 -2.86 0.83 -6.11
C VAL A 274 -2.75 0.90 -4.60
N GLY A 275 -2.36 -0.18 -3.96
CA GLY A 275 -2.19 -0.23 -2.52
C GLY A 275 -1.35 0.95 -2.00
N ALA A 276 -1.80 1.58 -0.90
CA ALA A 276 -1.22 2.81 -0.39
C ALA A 276 0.29 2.70 -0.08
N GLY A 277 0.77 1.51 0.27
CA GLY A 277 2.19 1.23 0.48
C GLY A 277 3.06 1.46 -0.75
N HIS A 278 2.52 1.29 -1.96
CA HIS A 278 3.23 1.54 -3.22
C HIS A 278 3.47 3.02 -3.51
N LEU A 279 2.69 3.90 -2.87
CA LEU A 279 2.80 5.35 -3.01
C LEU A 279 3.44 6.02 -1.78
N ALA A 280 4.06 5.24 -0.88
CA ALA A 280 4.63 5.71 0.37
C ALA A 280 6.10 5.30 0.51
N GLY A 281 6.94 6.20 1.05
CA GLY A 281 8.35 5.94 1.33
C GLY A 281 9.29 6.11 0.13
N ASP A 282 10.58 5.84 0.39
CA ASP A 282 11.68 6.18 -0.52
C ASP A 282 11.77 5.32 -1.78
N GLN A 283 11.13 4.16 -1.79
CA GLN A 283 11.06 3.23 -2.94
C GLN A 283 9.66 3.18 -3.55
N SER A 284 8.89 4.26 -3.40
CA SER A 284 7.54 4.36 -3.94
C SER A 284 7.54 4.59 -5.46
N VAL A 285 6.40 4.34 -6.10
CA VAL A 285 6.17 4.70 -7.51
C VAL A 285 6.41 6.20 -7.74
N LEU A 286 6.09 7.04 -6.75
CA LEU A 286 6.28 8.49 -6.83
C LEU A 286 7.78 8.84 -6.92
N THR A 287 8.60 8.27 -6.04
CA THR A 287 10.05 8.47 -6.03
C THR A 287 10.69 7.96 -7.31
N GLU A 288 10.27 6.80 -7.80
CA GLU A 288 10.73 6.24 -9.08
C GLU A 288 10.40 7.14 -10.28
N LEU A 289 9.21 7.77 -10.29
CA LEU A 289 8.82 8.75 -11.31
C LEU A 289 9.68 10.01 -11.23
N GLU A 290 9.90 10.56 -10.05
CA GLU A 290 10.72 11.75 -9.84
C GLU A 290 12.17 11.51 -10.26
N GLN A 291 12.75 10.34 -9.97
CA GLN A 291 14.09 9.94 -10.43
C GLN A 291 14.17 9.82 -11.96
N GLN A 292 13.05 9.53 -12.63
CA GLN A 292 12.95 9.51 -14.09
C GLN A 292 12.66 10.90 -14.70
N GLY A 293 12.68 11.97 -13.90
CA GLY A 293 12.43 13.34 -14.31
C GLY A 293 10.95 13.69 -14.51
N VAL A 294 10.04 12.85 -14.05
CA VAL A 294 8.60 13.09 -14.14
C VAL A 294 8.14 13.88 -12.92
N LYS A 295 7.47 15.02 -13.17
CA LYS A 295 6.93 15.85 -12.09
C LYS A 295 5.70 15.21 -11.47
N VAL A 296 5.77 14.92 -10.18
CA VAL A 296 4.65 14.43 -9.38
C VAL A 296 4.11 15.56 -8.51
N THR A 297 2.79 15.74 -8.48
CA THR A 297 2.15 16.79 -7.70
C THR A 297 1.06 16.18 -6.82
N ARG A 298 1.14 16.39 -5.52
CA ARG A 298 0.07 15.96 -4.61
C ARG A 298 -1.17 16.85 -4.79
N VAL A 299 -2.35 16.23 -4.93
CA VAL A 299 -3.63 16.92 -5.16
C VAL A 299 -4.65 16.67 -4.05
N GLN A 300 -4.39 15.69 -3.16
CA GLN A 300 -5.14 15.44 -1.93
C GLN A 300 -4.24 14.92 -0.81
#